data_67069e80ee6560487028a88ec92a25f3
#
_entry.id   67069e80ee6560487028a88ec92a25f3
#
_cell.length_a   1.000
_cell.length_b   1.000
_cell.length_c   1.000
_cell.angle_alpha   90.00
_cell.angle_beta   90.00
_cell.angle_gamma   90.00
#
_symmetry.space_group_name_H-M   'P 1'
#
loop_
_entity.id
_entity.type
_entity.pdbx_description
1 polymer ?
#
loop_
_entity_poly.entity_id
_entity_poly.type
_entity_poly.pdbx_seq_one_letter_code
_entity_poly.pdbx_strand_id
1 'polypeptide(L)'
;MQRTPRKMLAFFASYTYLVAMNSKHRKTLATVFTDPVSGTIEWAAVESLLLAAGARLIEGSGSRVRFEKDGEVGTFHRPHPAKEAKRYQVRDARDFLERIGVRP
;
A
#
# COMPACT_ATOMS: atom_id res chain seq x y z
N MET A 1 2.51 9.48 -32.72
CA MET A 1 2.19 8.40 -31.80
C MET A 1 1.96 8.98 -30.40
N GLN A 2 0.78 8.77 -29.86
CA GLN A 2 0.43 9.32 -28.55
C GLN A 2 0.87 8.37 -27.45
N ARG A 3 1.46 8.94 -26.42
CA ARG A 3 1.83 8.16 -25.23
C ARG A 3 0.61 8.06 -24.32
N THR A 4 0.39 6.87 -23.76
CA THR A 4 -0.62 6.70 -22.73
C THR A 4 -0.20 7.53 -21.50
N PRO A 5 -1.08 8.38 -20.97
CA PRO A 5 -0.76 9.14 -19.76
C PRO A 5 -0.42 8.22 -18.60
N ARG A 6 0.58 8.61 -17.80
CA ARG A 6 1.00 7.84 -16.63
C ARG A 6 -0.17 7.50 -15.70
N LYS A 7 -1.09 8.46 -15.54
CA LYS A 7 -2.28 8.29 -14.73
C LYS A 7 -3.17 7.15 -15.22
N MET A 8 -3.30 7.01 -16.54
CA MET A 8 -4.09 5.93 -17.14
C MET A 8 -3.41 4.58 -17.00
N LEU A 9 -2.08 4.54 -17.13
CA LEU A 9 -1.31 3.30 -16.92
C LEU A 9 -1.48 2.82 -15.48
N ALA A 10 -1.37 3.73 -14.52
CA ALA A 10 -1.57 3.40 -13.10
C ALA A 10 -2.99 2.90 -12.85
N PHE A 11 -4.01 3.51 -13.47
CA PHE A 11 -5.39 3.09 -13.33
C PHE A 11 -5.59 1.64 -13.82
N PHE A 12 -5.08 1.30 -15.02
CA PHE A 12 -5.21 -0.05 -15.56
C PHE A 12 -4.46 -1.07 -14.70
N ALA A 13 -3.26 -0.72 -14.25
CA ALA A 13 -2.48 -1.58 -13.37
C ALA A 13 -3.22 -1.85 -12.06
N SER A 14 -3.83 -0.80 -11.47
CA SER A 14 -4.62 -0.90 -10.25
C SER A 14 -5.81 -1.83 -10.41
N TYR A 15 -6.52 -1.71 -11.52
CA TYR A 15 -7.66 -2.58 -11.81
C TYR A 15 -7.21 -4.04 -11.85
N THR A 16 -6.08 -4.33 -12.51
CA THR A 16 -5.54 -5.67 -12.59
C THR A 16 -5.21 -6.23 -11.20
N TYR A 17 -4.55 -5.44 -10.35
CA TYR A 17 -4.22 -5.88 -9.00
C TYR A 17 -5.46 -6.07 -8.13
N LEU A 18 -6.46 -5.19 -8.24
CA LEU A 18 -7.72 -5.32 -7.50
C LEU A 18 -8.43 -6.62 -7.87
N VAL A 19 -8.45 -6.99 -9.13
CA VAL A 19 -9.06 -8.24 -9.59
C VAL A 19 -8.29 -9.44 -9.03
N ALA A 20 -6.95 -9.36 -8.96
CA ALA A 20 -6.10 -10.42 -8.46
C ALA A 20 -6.07 -10.53 -6.93
N MET A 21 -6.42 -9.44 -6.23
CA MET A 21 -6.42 -9.43 -4.76
C MET A 21 -7.47 -10.38 -4.21
N ASN A 22 -7.10 -11.11 -3.13
CA ASN A 22 -8.06 -11.93 -2.40
C ASN A 22 -8.97 -11.06 -1.52
N SER A 23 -9.99 -11.67 -0.91
CA SER A 23 -10.97 -10.95 -0.09
C SER A 23 -10.32 -10.29 1.13
N LYS A 24 -9.28 -10.90 1.69
CA LYS A 24 -8.55 -10.35 2.84
C LYS A 24 -7.82 -9.06 2.46
N HIS A 25 -7.15 -9.03 1.31
CA HIS A 25 -6.49 -7.84 0.80
C HIS A 25 -7.48 -6.72 0.50
N ARG A 26 -8.64 -7.04 -0.10
CA ARG A 26 -9.68 -6.05 -0.38
C ARG A 26 -10.23 -5.44 0.90
N LYS A 27 -10.43 -6.26 1.93
CA LYS A 27 -10.89 -5.79 3.24
C LYS A 27 -9.86 -4.84 3.86
N THR A 28 -8.59 -5.21 3.84
CA THR A 28 -7.52 -4.34 4.35
C THR A 28 -7.47 -3.03 3.57
N LEU A 29 -7.58 -3.09 2.25
CA LEU A 29 -7.59 -1.90 1.40
C LEU A 29 -8.73 -0.95 1.78
N ALA A 30 -9.93 -1.48 1.94
CA ALA A 30 -11.09 -0.67 2.36
C ALA A 30 -10.82 -0.03 3.72
N THR A 31 -10.24 -0.77 4.66
CA THR A 31 -9.96 -0.27 6.01
C THR A 31 -8.90 0.83 5.99
N VAL A 32 -7.87 0.68 5.15
CA VAL A 32 -6.82 1.71 5.01
C VAL A 32 -7.41 3.03 4.52
N PHE A 33 -8.46 3.00 3.71
CA PHE A 33 -9.10 4.20 3.15
C PHE A 33 -10.29 4.70 3.98
N THR A 34 -10.54 4.10 5.13
CA THR A 34 -11.64 4.51 6.03
C THR A 34 -11.25 5.76 6.84
N ASP A 35 -12.18 6.69 6.99
CA ASP A 35 -12.03 7.84 7.90
C ASP A 35 -13.02 7.74 9.05
N PRO A 36 -12.59 8.06 10.28
CA PRO A 36 -11.23 8.39 10.70
C PRO A 36 -10.26 7.21 10.49
N VAL A 37 -8.97 7.54 10.40
CA VAL A 37 -7.93 6.55 10.14
C VAL A 37 -7.89 5.50 11.23
N SER A 38 -7.89 4.22 10.84
CA SER A 38 -7.84 3.10 11.78
C SER A 38 -6.52 3.04 12.53
N GLY A 39 -6.59 2.73 13.83
CA GLY A 39 -5.43 2.45 14.67
C GLY A 39 -5.33 0.99 15.08
N THR A 40 -6.13 0.10 14.46
CA THR A 40 -6.22 -1.31 14.84
C THR A 40 -5.79 -2.29 13.76
N ILE A 41 -5.32 -1.80 12.60
CA ILE A 41 -4.83 -2.67 11.53
C ILE A 41 -3.45 -3.19 11.90
N GLU A 42 -3.25 -4.50 11.84
CA GLU A 42 -1.93 -5.06 12.03
C GLU A 42 -1.00 -4.65 10.90
N TRP A 43 0.23 -4.28 11.24
CA TRP A 43 1.23 -3.90 10.24
C TRP A 43 1.46 -5.00 9.19
N ALA A 44 1.45 -6.28 9.62
CA ALA A 44 1.61 -7.41 8.70
C ALA A 44 0.54 -7.41 7.60
N ALA A 45 -0.69 -7.00 7.92
CA ALA A 45 -1.76 -6.90 6.92
C ALA A 45 -1.48 -5.75 5.93
N VAL A 46 -0.92 -4.64 6.40
CA VAL A 46 -0.53 -3.52 5.54
C VAL A 46 0.58 -3.95 4.57
N GLU A 47 1.63 -4.62 5.08
CA GLU A 47 2.69 -5.16 4.22
C GLU A 47 2.15 -6.11 3.15
N SER A 48 1.29 -7.04 3.58
CA SER A 48 0.68 -8.00 2.66
C SER A 48 -0.12 -7.30 1.57
N LEU A 49 -0.85 -6.25 1.93
CA LEU A 49 -1.62 -5.45 0.98
C LEU A 49 -0.70 -4.77 -0.03
N LEU A 50 0.37 -4.13 0.43
CA LEU A 50 1.29 -3.43 -0.47
C LEU A 50 1.95 -4.39 -1.46
N LEU A 51 2.31 -5.59 -1.01
CA LEU A 51 2.84 -6.63 -1.89
C LEU A 51 1.79 -7.10 -2.89
N ALA A 52 0.55 -7.29 -2.44
CA ALA A 52 -0.55 -7.69 -3.33
C ALA A 52 -0.88 -6.61 -4.36
N ALA A 53 -0.64 -5.35 -4.02
CA ALA A 53 -0.80 -4.23 -4.94
C ALA A 53 0.33 -4.15 -5.99
N GLY A 54 1.31 -5.03 -5.90
CA GLY A 54 2.41 -5.11 -6.87
C GLY A 54 3.67 -4.36 -6.47
N ALA A 55 3.72 -3.83 -5.26
CA ALA A 55 4.93 -3.15 -4.79
C ALA A 55 6.02 -4.15 -4.45
N ARG A 56 7.27 -3.73 -4.66
CA ARG A 56 8.44 -4.53 -4.33
C ARG A 56 8.96 -4.10 -2.96
N LEU A 57 9.20 -5.09 -2.11
CA LEU A 57 9.77 -4.87 -0.78
C LEU A 57 11.29 -4.75 -0.85
N ILE A 58 11.82 -3.70 -0.25
CA ILE A 58 13.26 -3.48 -0.11
C ILE A 58 13.56 -3.35 1.37
N GLU A 59 14.30 -4.31 1.92
CA GLU A 59 14.69 -4.27 3.32
C GLU A 59 15.70 -3.17 3.56
N GLY A 60 15.55 -2.47 4.68
CA GLY A 60 16.51 -1.48 5.15
C GLY A 60 17.23 -1.98 6.40
N SER A 61 17.97 -1.11 7.06
CA SER A 61 18.59 -1.44 8.32
C SER A 61 17.58 -1.35 9.47
N GLY A 62 17.68 -2.28 10.42
CA GLY A 62 16.77 -2.35 11.57
C GLY A 62 15.35 -2.61 11.13
N SER A 63 14.41 -1.81 11.66
CA SER A 63 12.98 -1.94 11.34
C SER A 63 12.57 -1.22 10.06
N ARG A 64 13.50 -0.53 9.39
CA ARG A 64 13.19 0.25 8.18
C ARG A 64 12.91 -0.65 7.01
N VAL A 65 11.86 -0.32 6.26
CA VAL A 65 11.46 -1.05 5.07
C VAL A 65 10.94 -0.06 4.03
N ARG A 66 11.23 -0.32 2.76
CA ARG A 66 10.71 0.47 1.65
C ARG A 66 9.91 -0.40 0.72
N PHE A 67 8.88 0.20 0.14
CA PHE A 67 8.10 -0.39 -0.94
C PHE A 67 8.23 0.48 -2.16
N GLU A 68 8.38 -0.14 -3.31
CA GLU A 68 8.58 0.59 -4.56
C GLU A 68 7.73 -0.01 -5.66
N LYS A 69 7.10 0.86 -6.43
CA LYS A 69 6.39 0.49 -7.65
C LYS A 69 6.34 1.67 -8.60
N ASP A 70 6.72 1.44 -9.86
CA ASP A 70 6.63 2.43 -10.94
C ASP A 70 7.32 3.76 -10.58
N GLY A 71 8.45 3.68 -9.86
CA GLY A 71 9.21 4.85 -9.45
C GLY A 71 8.69 5.52 -8.19
N GLU A 72 7.56 5.08 -7.64
CA GLU A 72 7.05 5.57 -6.37
C GLU A 72 7.63 4.77 -5.23
N VAL A 73 8.02 5.45 -4.16
CA VAL A 73 8.64 4.82 -2.99
C VAL A 73 7.91 5.24 -1.73
N GLY A 74 7.58 4.26 -0.89
CA GLY A 74 7.09 4.49 0.46
C GLY A 74 8.07 3.91 1.46
N THR A 75 8.47 4.69 2.47
CA THR A 75 9.38 4.26 3.51
C THR A 75 8.64 4.16 4.83
N PHE A 76 8.82 3.03 5.51
CA PHE A 76 8.13 2.74 6.76
C PHE A 76 9.09 2.18 7.78
N HIS A 77 8.70 2.22 9.05
CA HIS A 77 9.34 1.49 10.13
C HIS A 77 8.37 0.46 10.66
N ARG A 78 8.76 -0.80 10.68
CA ARG A 78 7.92 -1.84 11.25
C ARG A 78 7.70 -1.53 12.74
N PRO A 79 6.45 -1.46 13.20
CA PRO A 79 6.19 -1.16 14.61
C PRO A 79 6.72 -2.25 15.52
N HIS A 80 7.21 -1.84 16.69
CA HIS A 80 7.71 -2.74 17.71
C HIS A 80 7.67 -2.04 19.08
N PRO A 81 7.20 -2.68 20.14
CA PRO A 81 6.70 -4.07 20.20
C PRO A 81 5.25 -4.26 19.74
N ALA A 82 4.52 -3.18 19.48
CA ALA A 82 3.14 -3.26 19.03
C ALA A 82 3.05 -3.92 17.65
N LYS A 83 1.99 -4.70 17.42
CA LYS A 83 1.72 -5.33 16.13
C LYS A 83 0.93 -4.42 15.20
N GLU A 84 0.17 -3.48 15.75
CA GLU A 84 -0.69 -2.59 15.01
C GLU A 84 0.12 -1.47 14.34
N ALA A 85 -0.24 -1.16 13.11
CA ALA A 85 0.28 0.00 12.43
C ALA A 85 -0.22 1.26 13.13
N LYS A 86 0.66 2.24 13.32
CA LYS A 86 0.27 3.54 13.85
C LYS A 86 -0.58 4.27 12.82
N ARG A 87 -1.45 5.17 13.29
CA ARG A 87 -2.35 5.91 12.39
C ARG A 87 -1.59 6.66 11.30
N TYR A 88 -0.45 7.27 11.63
CA TYR A 88 0.33 7.97 10.60
C TYR A 88 0.87 6.99 9.55
N GLN A 89 1.17 5.74 9.94
CA GLN A 89 1.64 4.71 9.01
C GLN A 89 0.52 4.27 8.07
N VAL A 90 -0.69 4.18 8.59
CA VAL A 90 -1.87 3.87 7.75
C VAL A 90 -2.10 4.98 6.73
N ARG A 91 -1.95 6.26 7.13
CA ARG A 91 -2.03 7.40 6.21
C ARG A 91 -0.95 7.34 5.15
N ASP A 92 0.28 6.99 5.55
CA ASP A 92 1.40 6.89 4.62
C ASP A 92 1.18 5.75 3.63
N ALA A 93 0.62 4.62 4.09
CA ALA A 93 0.27 3.50 3.22
C ALA A 93 -0.83 3.89 2.23
N ARG A 94 -1.86 4.62 2.70
CA ARG A 94 -2.92 5.15 1.84
C ARG A 94 -2.32 6.06 0.76
N ASP A 95 -1.46 6.97 1.15
CA ASP A 95 -0.81 7.91 0.25
C ASP A 95 0.00 7.18 -0.82
N PHE A 96 0.78 6.18 -0.42
CA PHE A 96 1.55 5.36 -1.36
C PHE A 96 0.63 4.63 -2.34
N LEU A 97 -0.44 4.01 -1.83
CA LEU A 97 -1.41 3.30 -2.67
C LEU A 97 -2.06 4.25 -3.68
N GLU A 98 -2.43 5.45 -3.25
CA GLU A 98 -2.99 6.46 -4.16
C GLU A 98 -2.00 6.84 -5.25
N ARG A 99 -0.72 7.02 -4.89
CA ARG A 99 0.32 7.37 -5.86
C ARG A 99 0.55 6.28 -6.91
N ILE A 100 0.36 5.02 -6.56
CA ILE A 100 0.46 3.92 -7.52
C ILE A 100 -0.89 3.56 -8.15
N GLY A 101 -1.93 4.33 -7.88
CA GLY A 101 -3.24 4.20 -8.51
C GLY A 101 -4.12 3.10 -7.93
N VAL A 102 -3.85 2.62 -6.72
CA VAL A 102 -4.64 1.55 -6.08
C VAL A 102 -5.60 2.16 -5.07
N ARG A 103 -6.90 1.92 -5.28
CA ARG A 103 -7.98 2.39 -4.41
C ARG A 103 -9.02 1.28 -4.23
N PRO A 104 -9.81 1.33 -3.13
CA PRO A 104 -10.92 0.39 -2.97
C PRO A 104 -11.99 0.55 -4.03
#